data_ad591740b2ab61dca9312777b19cc3d7
#
_entry.id   ad591740b2ab61dca9312777b19cc3d7
#
_cell.length_a   1.000
_cell.length_b   1.000
_cell.length_c   1.000
_cell.angle_alpha   90.00
_cell.angle_beta   90.00
_cell.angle_gamma   90.00
#
_symmetry.space_group_name_H-M   'P 1'
#
loop_
_entity.id
_entity.type
_entity.pdbx_description
1 polymer ?
#
loop_
_entity_poly.entity_id
_entity_poly.type
_entity_poly.pdbx_seq_one_letter_code
_entity_poly.pdbx_strand_id
1 'polypeptide(L)'
;MRKLQRRAKAVLALVLVVSLTIGSSQVVYATSAQNKKSEAEKNLNDVNKKIDNLENKKEEIEGELDTKNEELVNLMVDVGILEKEIDQNEKQLKQVKKDLKTAQKNEKKQYQAMKKRIKFMYERGDSAVISSLLESKSMADMLNRVEYFNEVYDYDRNLLDNYEKTRKQVEDLKAQVEDEKKELETAKDDLKQQQKQLETAMANLRSQQANADTQIANAKSLASEYQKTITEQNKIIQQQQAAAAASGRPS
;
A
#
# COMPACT_ATOMS: atom_id res chain seq x y z
N MET A 1 -1.90 21.02 -3.21
CA MET A 1 -1.54 21.08 -1.77
C MET A 1 -1.66 22.45 -1.09
N ARG A 2 -1.80 23.57 -1.78
CA ARG A 2 -1.93 24.91 -1.14
C ARG A 2 -3.36 25.34 -0.73
N LYS A 3 -4.40 24.64 -1.14
CA LYS A 3 -5.81 24.97 -0.80
C LYS A 3 -6.31 24.33 0.50
N LEU A 4 -5.71 23.24 0.97
CA LEU A 4 -6.08 22.61 2.25
C LEU A 4 -5.52 23.36 3.47
N GLN A 5 -4.35 23.98 3.35
CA GLN A 5 -3.75 24.73 4.47
C GLN A 5 -4.47 26.05 4.79
N ARG A 6 -5.26 26.60 3.86
CA ARG A 6 -6.03 27.85 4.11
C ARG A 6 -7.34 27.61 4.86
N ARG A 7 -7.89 26.39 4.82
CA ARG A 7 -9.14 26.06 5.54
C ARG A 7 -8.90 25.70 7.02
N ALA A 8 -7.73 25.20 7.37
CA ALA A 8 -7.35 24.90 8.75
C ALA A 8 -7.04 26.14 9.60
N LYS A 9 -6.74 27.30 8.98
CA LYS A 9 -6.45 28.56 9.70
C LYS A 9 -7.67 29.44 9.96
N ALA A 10 -8.83 29.13 9.38
CA ALA A 10 -10.04 29.93 9.52
C ALA A 10 -10.94 29.55 10.72
N VAL A 11 -10.64 28.44 11.41
CA VAL A 11 -11.43 27.96 12.57
C VAL A 11 -10.86 28.45 13.92
N LEU A 12 -9.69 29.09 13.93
CA LEU A 12 -8.99 29.45 15.17
C LEU A 12 -9.20 30.92 15.62
N ALA A 13 -10.09 31.67 15.00
CA ALA A 13 -10.27 33.08 15.30
C ALA A 13 -11.72 33.43 15.63
N LEU A 14 -12.26 32.82 16.70
CA LEU A 14 -13.48 33.34 17.34
C LEU A 14 -13.41 33.13 18.85
N VAL A 15 -12.39 33.76 19.45
CA VAL A 15 -12.30 33.94 20.89
C VAL A 15 -12.39 35.44 21.18
N LEU A 16 -13.58 35.82 21.68
CA LEU A 16 -13.82 36.70 22.79
C LEU A 16 -13.27 38.14 22.75
N VAL A 17 -14.18 39.06 22.49
CA VAL A 17 -14.11 40.37 23.15
C VAL A 17 -15.43 40.62 23.85
N VAL A 18 -15.48 40.45 25.18
CA VAL A 18 -16.52 41.03 26.04
C VAL A 18 -15.88 42.19 26.78
N SER A 19 -16.13 43.38 26.30
CA SER A 19 -15.78 44.61 27.01
C SER A 19 -16.85 44.96 28.05
N LEU A 20 -16.43 45.05 29.29
CA LEU A 20 -17.21 45.50 30.43
C LEU A 20 -17.45 47.03 30.34
N THR A 21 -18.70 47.49 30.30
CA THR A 21 -19.08 48.85 30.62
C THR A 21 -19.95 48.84 31.86
N ILE A 22 -19.47 49.46 32.94
CA ILE A 22 -20.18 49.65 34.18
C ILE A 22 -20.89 50.99 34.10
N GLY A 23 -22.20 51.04 34.22
CA GLY A 23 -23.02 52.25 34.32
C GLY A 23 -24.31 51.98 35.09
N SER A 24 -24.49 52.76 36.15
CA SER A 24 -25.44 52.73 37.27
C SER A 24 -26.88 52.92 36.91
N SER A 25 -27.77 52.03 37.39
CA SER A 25 -29.09 52.26 37.97
C SER A 25 -29.79 50.95 38.36
N GLN A 26 -30.42 50.88 39.52
CA GLN A 26 -30.89 49.62 40.16
C GLN A 26 -31.99 48.88 39.41
N VAL A 27 -32.69 49.49 38.48
CA VAL A 27 -33.68 48.82 37.61
C VAL A 27 -32.99 48.04 36.44
N VAL A 28 -31.77 48.46 36.07
CA VAL A 28 -30.96 47.86 35.03
C VAL A 28 -30.34 46.51 35.47
N TYR A 29 -30.20 46.28 36.77
CA TYR A 29 -29.54 45.05 37.28
C TYR A 29 -30.37 43.79 37.15
N ALA A 30 -31.72 43.85 37.36
CA ALA A 30 -32.59 42.68 37.19
C ALA A 30 -32.68 42.26 35.72
N THR A 31 -32.81 43.22 34.82
CA THR A 31 -32.81 43.00 33.37
C THR A 31 -31.43 42.53 32.89
N SER A 32 -30.34 43.04 33.50
CA SER A 32 -28.98 42.61 33.17
C SER A 32 -28.69 41.17 33.58
N ALA A 33 -29.11 40.75 34.78
CA ALA A 33 -28.93 39.35 35.24
C ALA A 33 -29.73 38.35 34.38
N GLN A 34 -30.99 38.70 34.06
CA GLN A 34 -31.85 37.91 33.19
C GLN A 34 -31.28 37.79 31.76
N ASN A 35 -30.77 38.89 31.21
CA ASN A 35 -30.14 38.91 29.88
C ASN A 35 -28.88 38.06 29.85
N LYS A 36 -27.98 38.17 30.85
CA LYS A 36 -26.78 37.35 30.97
C LYS A 36 -27.10 35.86 31.13
N LYS A 37 -28.14 35.53 31.90
CA LYS A 37 -28.62 34.14 32.03
C LYS A 37 -29.10 33.63 30.68
N SER A 38 -29.97 34.35 29.97
CA SER A 38 -30.52 33.94 28.67
C SER A 38 -29.43 33.76 27.60
N GLU A 39 -28.43 34.69 27.60
CA GLU A 39 -27.28 34.57 26.71
C GLU A 39 -26.42 33.32 27.04
N ALA A 40 -26.15 33.09 28.33
CA ALA A 40 -25.43 31.90 28.78
C ALA A 40 -26.18 30.60 28.46
N GLU A 41 -27.51 30.56 28.62
CA GLU A 41 -28.36 29.42 28.24
C GLU A 41 -28.30 29.16 26.73
N LYS A 42 -28.37 30.20 25.91
CA LYS A 42 -28.22 30.08 24.44
C LYS A 42 -26.85 29.56 24.07
N ASN A 43 -25.80 30.15 24.62
CA ASN A 43 -24.42 29.74 24.35
C ASN A 43 -24.15 28.31 24.82
N LEU A 44 -24.71 27.90 25.98
CA LEU A 44 -24.64 26.51 26.46
C LEU A 44 -25.30 25.53 25.48
N ASN A 45 -26.50 25.87 24.97
CA ASN A 45 -27.18 25.04 23.97
C ASN A 45 -26.37 24.92 22.69
N ASP A 46 -25.78 25.99 22.20
CA ASP A 46 -24.94 26.01 20.99
C ASP A 46 -23.65 25.19 21.20
N VAL A 47 -23.04 25.28 22.38
CA VAL A 47 -21.86 24.46 22.74
C VAL A 47 -22.23 22.98 22.88
N ASN A 48 -23.36 22.63 23.49
CA ASN A 48 -23.83 21.26 23.59
C ASN A 48 -24.06 20.67 22.21
N LYS A 49 -24.73 21.36 21.28
CA LYS A 49 -24.88 20.93 19.89
C LYS A 49 -23.53 20.71 19.20
N LYS A 50 -22.55 21.55 19.52
CA LYS A 50 -21.19 21.40 19.00
C LYS A 50 -20.50 20.15 19.56
N ILE A 51 -20.71 19.85 20.84
CA ILE A 51 -20.21 18.64 21.48
C ILE A 51 -20.83 17.41 20.80
N ASP A 52 -22.14 17.36 20.64
CA ASP A 52 -22.86 16.26 19.99
C ASP A 52 -22.32 16.02 18.57
N ASN A 53 -22.14 17.08 17.80
CA ASN A 53 -21.58 16.98 16.44
C ASN A 53 -20.13 16.47 16.42
N LEU A 54 -19.32 16.84 17.42
CA LEU A 54 -17.94 16.39 17.53
C LEU A 54 -17.85 14.94 18.01
N GLU A 55 -18.75 14.53 18.92
CA GLU A 55 -18.86 13.16 19.40
C GLU A 55 -19.29 12.24 18.26
N ASN A 56 -20.31 12.61 17.47
CA ASN A 56 -20.70 11.87 16.27
C ASN A 56 -19.55 11.74 15.25
N LYS A 57 -18.82 12.83 15.01
CA LYS A 57 -17.63 12.78 14.15
C LYS A 57 -16.53 11.88 14.68
N LYS A 58 -16.34 11.86 15.99
CA LYS A 58 -15.38 10.98 16.63
C LYS A 58 -15.77 9.51 16.45
N GLU A 59 -17.05 9.18 16.64
CA GLU A 59 -17.59 7.84 16.42
C GLU A 59 -17.40 7.38 14.96
N GLU A 60 -17.64 8.28 13.99
CA GLU A 60 -17.39 8.03 12.58
C GLU A 60 -15.89 7.73 12.31
N ILE A 61 -14.98 8.53 12.89
CA ILE A 61 -13.52 8.32 12.78
C ILE A 61 -13.10 7.00 13.43
N GLU A 62 -13.68 6.64 14.57
CA GLU A 62 -13.42 5.36 15.25
C GLU A 62 -13.85 4.18 14.37
N GLY A 63 -15.04 4.25 13.74
CA GLY A 63 -15.49 3.25 12.78
C GLY A 63 -14.59 3.14 11.54
N GLU A 64 -14.10 4.29 11.03
CA GLU A 64 -13.10 4.27 9.94
C GLU A 64 -11.77 3.66 10.38
N LEU A 65 -11.32 3.92 11.61
CA LEU A 65 -10.09 3.33 12.17
C LEU A 65 -10.22 1.81 12.32
N ASP A 66 -11.36 1.32 12.78
CA ASP A 66 -11.63 -0.11 12.90
C ASP A 66 -11.61 -0.77 11.53
N THR A 67 -12.25 -0.18 10.52
CA THR A 67 -12.20 -0.65 9.13
C THR A 67 -10.77 -0.67 8.61
N LYS A 68 -9.97 0.38 8.86
CA LYS A 68 -8.57 0.42 8.44
C LYS A 68 -7.68 -0.57 9.19
N ASN A 69 -8.00 -0.88 10.43
CA ASN A 69 -7.32 -1.94 11.17
C ASN A 69 -7.63 -3.32 10.57
N GLU A 70 -8.87 -3.58 10.17
CA GLU A 70 -9.22 -4.82 9.45
C GLU A 70 -8.50 -4.91 8.10
N GLU A 71 -8.46 -3.82 7.32
CA GLU A 71 -7.69 -3.75 6.08
C GLU A 71 -6.20 -4.02 6.34
N LEU A 72 -5.63 -3.51 7.42
CA LEU A 72 -4.24 -3.76 7.81
C LEU A 72 -4.00 -5.23 8.12
N VAL A 73 -4.90 -5.87 8.87
CA VAL A 73 -4.78 -7.29 9.18
C VAL A 73 -4.86 -8.13 7.91
N ASN A 74 -5.79 -7.83 7.01
CA ASN A 74 -5.91 -8.51 5.72
C ASN A 74 -4.65 -8.31 4.87
N LEU A 75 -4.14 -7.07 4.79
CA LEU A 75 -2.89 -6.78 4.09
C LEU A 75 -1.70 -7.53 4.70
N MET A 76 -1.62 -7.67 6.02
CA MET A 76 -0.56 -8.46 6.67
C MET A 76 -0.64 -9.94 6.30
N VAL A 77 -1.85 -10.49 6.15
CA VAL A 77 -2.05 -11.86 5.66
C VAL A 77 -1.60 -11.97 4.19
N ASP A 78 -2.00 -11.04 3.34
CA ASP A 78 -1.61 -10.99 1.92
C ASP A 78 -0.09 -10.84 1.78
N VAL A 79 0.54 -9.98 2.59
CA VAL A 79 2.00 -9.87 2.70
C VAL A 79 2.63 -11.22 3.03
N GLY A 80 2.10 -11.92 4.04
CA GLY A 80 2.62 -13.22 4.44
C GLY A 80 2.48 -14.31 3.37
N ILE A 81 1.43 -14.24 2.53
CA ILE A 81 1.23 -15.12 1.38
C ILE A 81 2.24 -14.76 0.28
N LEU A 82 2.32 -13.49 -0.09
CA LEU A 82 3.22 -12.99 -1.12
C LEU A 82 4.70 -13.23 -0.77
N GLU A 83 5.09 -13.07 0.49
CA GLU A 83 6.45 -13.39 0.93
C GLU A 83 6.79 -14.88 0.71
N LYS A 84 5.84 -15.78 0.95
CA LYS A 84 6.01 -17.22 0.65
C LYS A 84 6.09 -17.49 -0.86
N GLU A 85 5.25 -16.82 -1.65
CA GLU A 85 5.31 -16.93 -3.11
C GLU A 85 6.62 -16.39 -3.66
N ILE A 86 7.09 -15.26 -3.14
CA ILE A 86 8.40 -14.68 -3.47
C ILE A 86 9.53 -15.67 -3.14
N ASP A 87 9.52 -16.29 -1.95
CA ASP A 87 10.53 -17.29 -1.57
C ASP A 87 10.48 -18.53 -2.47
N GLN A 88 9.29 -18.97 -2.87
CA GLN A 88 9.12 -20.07 -3.82
C GLN A 88 9.64 -19.70 -5.22
N ASN A 89 9.28 -18.52 -5.72
CA ASN A 89 9.74 -18.03 -7.02
C ASN A 89 11.26 -17.78 -7.03
N GLU A 90 11.84 -17.30 -5.94
CA GLU A 90 13.31 -17.17 -5.83
C GLU A 90 14.01 -18.55 -5.90
N LYS A 91 13.41 -19.58 -5.30
CA LYS A 91 13.93 -20.93 -5.39
C LYS A 91 13.79 -21.49 -6.82
N GLN A 92 12.64 -21.26 -7.46
CA GLN A 92 12.42 -21.63 -8.86
C GLN A 92 13.40 -20.91 -9.79
N LEU A 93 13.54 -19.60 -9.63
CA LEU A 93 14.48 -18.78 -10.38
C LEU A 93 15.92 -19.28 -10.22
N LYS A 94 16.30 -19.69 -9.01
CA LYS A 94 17.62 -20.30 -8.76
C LYS A 94 17.78 -21.63 -9.51
N GLN A 95 16.74 -22.46 -9.56
CA GLN A 95 16.74 -23.71 -10.31
C GLN A 95 16.82 -23.44 -11.81
N VAL A 96 15.97 -22.57 -12.35
CA VAL A 96 15.98 -22.17 -13.77
C VAL A 96 17.35 -21.61 -14.20
N LYS A 97 17.99 -20.78 -13.36
CA LYS A 97 19.37 -20.30 -13.60
C LYS A 97 20.39 -21.44 -13.65
N LYS A 98 20.22 -22.48 -12.83
CA LYS A 98 21.09 -23.67 -12.84
C LYS A 98 20.87 -24.47 -14.11
N ASP A 99 19.62 -24.62 -14.53
CA ASP A 99 19.25 -25.35 -15.75
C ASP A 99 19.73 -24.59 -16.99
N LEU A 100 19.58 -23.26 -17.01
CA LEU A 100 20.15 -22.39 -18.03
C LEU A 100 21.68 -22.57 -18.15
N LYS A 101 22.38 -22.56 -17.02
CA LYS A 101 23.86 -22.76 -17.02
C LYS A 101 24.23 -24.13 -17.57
N THR A 102 23.45 -25.16 -17.26
CA THR A 102 23.66 -26.52 -17.75
C THR A 102 23.36 -26.61 -19.24
N ALA A 103 22.25 -26.02 -19.70
CA ALA A 103 21.90 -25.95 -21.12
C ALA A 103 22.96 -25.22 -21.95
N GLN A 104 23.43 -24.07 -21.47
CA GLN A 104 24.53 -23.32 -22.11
C GLN A 104 25.85 -24.13 -22.21
N LYS A 105 26.16 -24.88 -21.15
CA LYS A 105 27.34 -25.78 -21.19
C LYS A 105 27.18 -26.89 -22.21
N ASN A 106 25.98 -27.45 -22.32
CA ASN A 106 25.67 -28.50 -23.30
C ASN A 106 25.66 -27.93 -24.73
N GLU A 107 25.05 -26.76 -24.95
CA GLU A 107 25.08 -26.03 -26.20
C GLU A 107 26.52 -25.81 -26.67
N LYS A 108 27.40 -25.30 -25.79
CA LYS A 108 28.81 -25.10 -26.10
C LYS A 108 29.54 -26.40 -26.49
N LYS A 109 29.25 -27.51 -25.79
CA LYS A 109 29.83 -28.81 -26.10
C LYS A 109 29.35 -29.31 -27.47
N GLN A 110 28.05 -29.24 -27.73
CA GLN A 110 27.44 -29.64 -29.00
C GLN A 110 27.97 -28.79 -30.14
N TYR A 111 28.09 -27.48 -29.97
CA TYR A 111 28.71 -26.59 -30.95
C TYR A 111 30.13 -26.97 -31.29
N GLN A 112 30.97 -27.27 -30.28
CA GLN A 112 32.35 -27.69 -30.50
C GLN A 112 32.43 -29.06 -31.20
N ALA A 113 31.55 -30.00 -30.86
CA ALA A 113 31.46 -31.28 -31.50
C ALA A 113 31.07 -31.14 -32.99
N MET A 114 30.04 -30.35 -33.27
CA MET A 114 29.58 -30.04 -34.62
C MET A 114 30.64 -29.32 -35.44
N LYS A 115 31.35 -28.35 -34.87
CA LYS A 115 32.46 -27.66 -35.53
C LYS A 115 33.57 -28.63 -35.94
N LYS A 116 33.97 -29.54 -35.04
CA LYS A 116 34.96 -30.61 -35.37
C LYS A 116 34.47 -31.50 -36.46
N ARG A 117 33.19 -31.85 -36.46
CA ARG A 117 32.57 -32.73 -37.49
C ARG A 117 32.55 -32.04 -38.86
N ILE A 118 32.09 -30.78 -38.93
CA ILE A 118 32.09 -29.98 -40.16
C ILE A 118 33.51 -29.86 -40.73
N LYS A 119 34.50 -29.58 -39.85
CA LYS A 119 35.91 -29.53 -40.26
C LYS A 119 36.37 -30.89 -40.87
N PHE A 120 36.03 -31.99 -40.21
CA PHE A 120 36.39 -33.33 -40.71
C PHE A 120 35.75 -33.62 -42.07
N MET A 121 34.45 -33.28 -42.24
CA MET A 121 33.75 -33.46 -43.51
C MET A 121 34.37 -32.61 -44.62
N TYR A 122 34.75 -31.34 -44.31
CA TYR A 122 35.40 -30.46 -45.26
C TYR A 122 36.80 -30.94 -45.67
N GLU A 123 37.61 -31.42 -44.72
CA GLU A 123 38.98 -31.86 -44.96
C GLU A 123 39.03 -33.18 -45.70
N ARG A 124 38.09 -34.08 -45.51
CA ARG A 124 38.10 -35.42 -46.17
C ARG A 124 37.25 -35.51 -47.43
N GLY A 125 36.25 -34.63 -47.58
CA GLY A 125 35.37 -34.54 -48.73
C GLY A 125 34.56 -35.80 -49.06
N ASP A 126 33.64 -35.68 -49.99
CA ASP A 126 32.85 -36.81 -50.50
C ASP A 126 33.71 -37.90 -51.20
N SER A 127 34.89 -37.49 -51.65
CA SER A 127 35.86 -38.41 -52.28
C SER A 127 36.31 -39.54 -51.33
N ALA A 128 36.39 -39.30 -50.01
CA ALA A 128 36.80 -40.32 -49.05
C ALA A 128 35.73 -41.43 -48.90
N VAL A 129 34.43 -41.06 -48.99
CA VAL A 129 33.32 -42.03 -48.97
C VAL A 129 33.38 -42.90 -50.23
N ILE A 130 33.50 -42.24 -51.38
CA ILE A 130 33.57 -42.93 -52.66
C ILE A 130 34.83 -43.85 -52.76
N SER A 131 35.98 -43.35 -52.35
CA SER A 131 37.23 -44.19 -52.32
C SER A 131 37.08 -45.39 -51.41
N SER A 132 36.48 -45.17 -50.21
CA SER A 132 36.22 -46.27 -49.26
C SER A 132 35.29 -47.35 -49.86
N LEU A 133 34.26 -46.95 -50.62
CA LEU A 133 33.37 -47.91 -51.29
C LEU A 133 34.06 -48.64 -52.41
N LEU A 134 34.90 -47.95 -53.17
CA LEU A 134 35.70 -48.59 -54.29
C LEU A 134 36.80 -49.50 -53.77
N GLU A 135 37.30 -49.30 -52.57
CA GLU A 135 38.32 -50.15 -51.91
C GLU A 135 37.70 -51.43 -51.27
N SER A 136 36.36 -51.59 -51.31
CA SER A 136 35.69 -52.78 -50.75
C SER A 136 36.10 -54.06 -51.44
N LYS A 137 36.35 -55.12 -50.64
CA LYS A 137 36.87 -56.41 -51.12
C LYS A 137 35.76 -57.30 -51.60
N SER A 138 34.52 -57.04 -51.31
CA SER A 138 33.34 -57.78 -51.69
C SER A 138 32.09 -56.89 -51.69
N MET A 139 31.03 -57.38 -52.37
CA MET A 139 29.73 -56.70 -52.34
C MET A 139 29.16 -56.61 -50.91
N ALA A 140 29.36 -57.63 -50.08
CA ALA A 140 28.95 -57.56 -48.66
C ALA A 140 29.74 -56.53 -47.88
N ASP A 141 31.04 -56.33 -48.08
CA ASP A 141 31.86 -55.28 -47.46
C ASP A 141 31.41 -53.92 -47.95
N MET A 142 31.07 -53.78 -49.22
CA MET A 142 30.52 -52.54 -49.77
C MET A 142 29.19 -52.18 -49.13
N LEU A 143 28.24 -53.08 -48.96
CA LEU A 143 26.97 -52.86 -48.32
C LEU A 143 27.13 -52.44 -46.84
N ASN A 144 27.99 -53.15 -46.10
CA ASN A 144 28.31 -52.79 -44.71
C ASN A 144 28.89 -51.40 -44.60
N ARG A 145 29.72 -50.96 -45.56
CA ARG A 145 30.24 -49.54 -45.53
C ARG A 145 29.18 -48.51 -45.85
N VAL A 146 28.26 -48.85 -46.79
CA VAL A 146 27.09 -47.94 -47.05
C VAL A 146 26.23 -47.81 -45.80
N GLU A 147 25.94 -48.92 -45.11
CA GLU A 147 25.17 -48.91 -43.86
C GLU A 147 25.88 -48.04 -42.78
N TYR A 148 27.17 -48.22 -42.59
CA TYR A 148 27.96 -47.40 -41.68
C TYR A 148 27.91 -45.91 -42.04
N PHE A 149 27.99 -45.54 -43.32
CA PHE A 149 27.89 -44.14 -43.76
C PHE A 149 26.48 -43.57 -43.49
N ASN A 150 25.42 -44.33 -43.65
CA ASN A 150 24.06 -43.94 -43.32
C ASN A 150 23.90 -43.70 -41.80
N GLU A 151 24.42 -44.62 -40.96
CA GLU A 151 24.43 -44.43 -39.50
C GLU A 151 25.17 -43.16 -39.08
N VAL A 152 26.29 -42.85 -39.69
CA VAL A 152 27.07 -41.63 -39.44
C VAL A 152 26.30 -40.39 -39.87
N TYR A 153 25.62 -40.43 -41.02
CA TYR A 153 24.78 -39.33 -41.49
C TYR A 153 23.60 -39.09 -40.57
N ASP A 154 22.91 -40.11 -40.13
CA ASP A 154 21.80 -40.04 -39.18
C ASP A 154 22.25 -39.52 -37.81
N TYR A 155 23.45 -39.95 -37.36
CA TYR A 155 24.05 -39.41 -36.15
C TYR A 155 24.32 -37.89 -36.25
N ASP A 156 24.89 -37.44 -37.37
CA ASP A 156 25.18 -36.00 -37.58
C ASP A 156 23.92 -35.18 -37.65
N ARG A 157 22.86 -35.70 -38.28
CA ARG A 157 21.55 -35.03 -38.32
C ARG A 157 20.93 -34.93 -36.93
N ASN A 158 20.94 -36.02 -36.16
CA ASN A 158 20.48 -35.99 -34.76
C ASN A 158 21.28 -35.05 -33.88
N LEU A 159 22.58 -34.90 -34.11
CA LEU A 159 23.44 -33.97 -33.39
C LEU A 159 23.04 -32.51 -33.69
N LEU A 160 22.74 -32.18 -34.95
CA LEU A 160 22.25 -30.86 -35.35
C LEU A 160 20.89 -30.56 -34.75
N ASP A 161 19.92 -31.48 -34.85
CA ASP A 161 18.59 -31.34 -34.29
C ASP A 161 18.64 -31.13 -32.75
N ASN A 162 19.50 -31.86 -32.05
CA ASN A 162 19.71 -31.72 -30.62
C ASN A 162 20.35 -30.36 -30.26
N TYR A 163 21.27 -29.88 -31.10
CA TYR A 163 21.85 -28.55 -30.92
C TYR A 163 20.79 -27.44 -31.06
N GLU A 164 19.95 -27.50 -32.10
CA GLU A 164 18.87 -26.54 -32.31
C GLU A 164 17.86 -26.56 -31.16
N LYS A 165 17.45 -27.75 -30.69
CA LYS A 165 16.56 -27.90 -29.52
C LYS A 165 17.19 -27.29 -28.25
N THR A 166 18.47 -27.56 -28.00
CA THR A 166 19.18 -27.06 -26.83
C THR A 166 19.32 -25.55 -26.90
N ARG A 167 19.61 -25.00 -28.09
CA ARG A 167 19.68 -23.54 -28.29
C ARG A 167 18.35 -22.87 -28.02
N LYS A 168 17.26 -23.40 -28.55
CA LYS A 168 15.91 -22.88 -28.27
C LYS A 168 15.58 -22.94 -26.78
N GLN A 169 15.89 -24.06 -26.12
CA GLN A 169 15.71 -24.19 -24.66
C GLN A 169 16.50 -23.14 -23.88
N VAL A 170 17.71 -22.79 -24.30
CA VAL A 170 18.53 -21.73 -23.68
C VAL A 170 17.86 -20.36 -23.85
N GLU A 171 17.30 -20.07 -25.03
CA GLU A 171 16.58 -18.81 -25.29
C GLU A 171 15.30 -18.72 -24.44
N ASP A 172 14.50 -19.77 -24.38
CA ASP A 172 13.28 -19.85 -23.58
C ASP A 172 13.57 -19.68 -22.08
N LEU A 173 14.61 -20.36 -21.55
CA LEU A 173 15.02 -20.25 -20.16
C LEU A 173 15.57 -18.87 -19.81
N LYS A 174 16.23 -18.16 -20.75
CA LYS A 174 16.66 -16.77 -20.54
C LYS A 174 15.47 -15.85 -20.43
N ALA A 175 14.49 -15.97 -21.32
CA ALA A 175 13.29 -15.16 -21.29
C ALA A 175 12.52 -15.40 -19.98
N GLN A 176 12.34 -16.66 -19.58
CA GLN A 176 11.69 -17.01 -18.32
C GLN A 176 12.39 -16.39 -17.10
N VAL A 177 13.72 -16.45 -17.03
CA VAL A 177 14.51 -15.82 -15.94
C VAL A 177 14.26 -14.30 -15.85
N GLU A 178 14.14 -13.65 -17.00
CA GLU A 178 13.96 -12.20 -17.07
C GLU A 178 12.55 -11.79 -16.67
N ASP A 179 11.54 -12.54 -17.13
CA ASP A 179 10.13 -12.32 -16.80
C ASP A 179 9.86 -12.56 -15.31
N GLU A 180 10.26 -13.72 -14.77
CA GLU A 180 10.11 -14.03 -13.34
C GLU A 180 10.78 -13.01 -12.43
N LYS A 181 11.97 -12.52 -12.83
CA LYS A 181 12.68 -11.47 -12.07
C LYS A 181 11.88 -10.17 -12.05
N LYS A 182 11.33 -9.77 -13.19
CA LYS A 182 10.53 -8.54 -13.31
C LYS A 182 9.22 -8.63 -12.51
N GLU A 183 8.53 -9.77 -12.56
CA GLU A 183 7.33 -10.01 -11.78
C GLU A 183 7.58 -9.92 -10.28
N LEU A 184 8.68 -10.51 -9.80
CA LEU A 184 9.11 -10.45 -8.41
C LEU A 184 9.41 -9.00 -7.94
N GLU A 185 10.09 -8.22 -8.75
CA GLU A 185 10.40 -6.82 -8.45
C GLU A 185 9.10 -5.99 -8.37
N THR A 186 8.18 -6.19 -9.32
CA THR A 186 6.89 -5.50 -9.33
C THR A 186 6.06 -5.85 -8.10
N ALA A 187 5.94 -7.13 -7.76
CA ALA A 187 5.19 -7.58 -6.60
C ALA A 187 5.74 -6.99 -5.28
N LYS A 188 7.06 -6.92 -5.12
CA LYS A 188 7.71 -6.30 -3.96
C LYS A 188 7.43 -4.80 -3.84
N ASP A 189 7.45 -4.09 -4.96
CA ASP A 189 7.20 -2.64 -4.99
C ASP A 189 5.73 -2.32 -4.70
N ASP A 190 4.79 -3.05 -5.28
CA ASP A 190 3.35 -2.89 -5.07
C ASP A 190 2.98 -3.10 -3.60
N LEU A 191 3.53 -4.15 -2.98
CA LEU A 191 3.35 -4.48 -1.57
C LEU A 191 3.82 -3.34 -0.66
N LYS A 192 5.03 -2.84 -0.89
CA LYS A 192 5.61 -1.74 -0.13
C LYS A 192 4.80 -0.45 -0.28
N GLN A 193 4.25 -0.20 -1.46
CA GLN A 193 3.43 0.97 -1.72
C GLN A 193 2.09 0.88 -0.97
N GLN A 194 1.41 -0.27 -1.01
CA GLN A 194 0.15 -0.50 -0.29
C GLN A 194 0.32 -0.33 1.22
N GLN A 195 1.35 -0.94 1.79
CA GLN A 195 1.67 -0.81 3.22
C GLN A 195 1.86 0.66 3.62
N LYS A 196 2.65 1.42 2.85
CA LYS A 196 2.88 2.84 3.11
C LYS A 196 1.62 3.69 3.00
N GLN A 197 0.75 3.39 2.05
CA GLN A 197 -0.53 4.10 1.90
C GLN A 197 -1.44 3.87 3.09
N LEU A 198 -1.53 2.64 3.56
CA LEU A 198 -2.36 2.27 4.71
C LEU A 198 -1.83 2.89 6.00
N GLU A 199 -0.52 2.82 6.28
CA GLU A 199 0.12 3.47 7.42
C GLU A 199 -0.15 4.98 7.43
N THR A 200 -0.09 5.63 6.26
CA THR A 200 -0.36 7.06 6.12
C THR A 200 -1.83 7.38 6.40
N ALA A 201 -2.76 6.57 5.92
CA ALA A 201 -4.19 6.75 6.17
C ALA A 201 -4.51 6.60 7.66
N MET A 202 -3.97 5.58 8.32
CA MET A 202 -4.15 5.37 9.76
C MET A 202 -3.55 6.50 10.60
N ALA A 203 -2.36 7.01 10.26
CA ALA A 203 -1.75 8.14 10.94
C ALA A 203 -2.62 9.41 10.83
N ASN A 204 -3.21 9.66 9.66
CA ASN A 204 -4.12 10.79 9.44
C ASN A 204 -5.40 10.65 10.28
N LEU A 205 -6.01 9.48 10.33
CA LEU A 205 -7.21 9.23 11.14
C LEU A 205 -6.94 9.40 12.64
N ARG A 206 -5.83 8.87 13.15
CA ARG A 206 -5.41 9.06 14.55
C ARG A 206 -5.18 10.53 14.88
N SER A 207 -4.62 11.31 13.96
CA SER A 207 -4.46 12.75 14.15
C SER A 207 -5.81 13.48 14.18
N GLN A 208 -6.77 13.07 13.36
CA GLN A 208 -8.13 13.63 13.37
C GLN A 208 -8.87 13.28 14.67
N GLN A 209 -8.74 12.05 15.17
CA GLN A 209 -9.31 11.62 16.44
C GLN A 209 -8.76 12.45 17.62
N ALA A 210 -7.44 12.59 17.72
CA ALA A 210 -6.81 13.42 18.77
C ALA A 210 -7.26 14.88 18.72
N ASN A 211 -7.49 15.39 17.52
CA ASN A 211 -7.99 16.75 17.30
C ASN A 211 -9.46 16.89 17.75
N ALA A 212 -10.29 15.89 17.46
CA ALA A 212 -11.69 15.84 17.93
C ALA A 212 -11.76 15.75 19.45
N ASP A 213 -10.96 14.89 20.08
CA ASP A 213 -10.86 14.79 21.53
C ASP A 213 -10.50 16.12 22.20
N THR A 214 -9.52 16.83 21.65
CA THR A 214 -9.12 18.15 22.15
C THR A 214 -10.25 19.16 22.03
N GLN A 215 -10.96 19.17 20.91
CA GLN A 215 -12.09 20.08 20.70
C GLN A 215 -13.28 19.77 21.63
N ILE A 216 -13.58 18.49 21.86
CA ILE A 216 -14.61 18.04 22.80
C ILE A 216 -14.24 18.47 24.23
N ALA A 217 -13.00 18.27 24.66
CA ALA A 217 -12.55 18.69 25.99
C ALA A 217 -12.69 20.19 26.20
N ASN A 218 -12.29 21.00 25.22
CA ASN A 218 -12.43 22.45 25.25
C ASN A 218 -13.91 22.90 25.28
N ALA A 219 -14.76 22.25 24.48
CA ALA A 219 -16.19 22.54 24.45
C ALA A 219 -16.87 22.16 25.79
N LYS A 220 -16.52 21.01 26.37
CA LYS A 220 -17.02 20.60 27.71
C LYS A 220 -16.59 21.58 28.83
N SER A 221 -15.35 22.08 28.77
CA SER A 221 -14.89 23.13 29.70
C SER A 221 -15.72 24.38 29.56
N LEU A 222 -15.97 24.87 28.36
CA LEU A 222 -16.77 26.04 28.06
C LEU A 222 -18.24 25.86 28.50
N ALA A 223 -18.82 24.70 28.27
CA ALA A 223 -20.16 24.36 28.74
C ALA A 223 -20.25 24.45 30.29
N SER A 224 -19.23 23.97 31.00
CA SER A 224 -19.14 24.07 32.45
C SER A 224 -19.07 25.51 32.92
N GLU A 225 -18.38 26.42 32.22
CA GLU A 225 -18.32 27.87 32.54
C GLU A 225 -19.68 28.52 32.35
N TYR A 226 -20.39 28.22 31.27
CA TYR A 226 -21.75 28.74 31.07
C TYR A 226 -22.73 28.21 32.13
N GLN A 227 -22.61 26.96 32.54
CA GLN A 227 -23.41 26.38 33.63
C GLN A 227 -23.18 27.09 34.96
N LYS A 228 -21.94 27.43 35.31
CA LYS A 228 -21.59 28.22 36.48
C LYS A 228 -22.20 29.64 36.39
N THR A 229 -22.06 30.28 35.24
CA THR A 229 -22.66 31.61 34.99
C THR A 229 -24.18 31.58 35.18
N ILE A 230 -24.88 30.59 34.62
CA ILE A 230 -26.32 30.42 34.80
C ILE A 230 -26.68 30.27 36.29
N THR A 231 -25.91 29.45 37.02
CA THR A 231 -26.13 29.23 38.45
C THR A 231 -25.93 30.51 39.27
N GLU A 232 -24.89 31.28 38.96
CA GLU A 232 -24.60 32.58 39.61
C GLU A 232 -25.70 33.62 39.32
N GLN A 233 -26.11 33.72 38.04
CA GLN A 233 -27.17 34.66 37.67
C GLN A 233 -28.52 34.28 38.30
N ASN A 234 -28.84 32.98 38.42
CA ASN A 234 -30.02 32.54 39.14
C ASN A 234 -30.03 32.97 40.63
N LYS A 235 -28.87 32.85 41.31
CA LYS A 235 -28.74 33.34 42.70
C LYS A 235 -28.98 34.84 42.80
N ILE A 236 -28.41 35.62 41.87
CA ILE A 236 -28.61 37.09 41.84
C ILE A 236 -30.09 37.43 41.60
N ILE A 237 -30.75 36.75 40.66
CA ILE A 237 -32.18 36.94 40.36
C ILE A 237 -33.04 36.60 41.60
N GLN A 238 -32.77 35.49 42.28
CA GLN A 238 -33.49 35.12 43.52
C GLN A 238 -33.31 36.15 44.65
N GLN A 239 -32.08 36.64 44.84
CA GLN A 239 -31.79 37.68 45.83
C GLN A 239 -32.53 38.98 45.52
N GLN A 240 -32.58 39.38 44.26
CA GLN A 240 -33.30 40.57 43.82
C GLN A 240 -34.81 40.45 44.00
N GLN A 241 -35.38 39.26 43.69
CA GLN A 241 -36.79 38.96 43.90
C GLN A 241 -37.14 38.97 45.39
N ALA A 242 -36.31 38.38 46.24
CA ALA A 242 -36.50 38.39 47.68
C ALA A 242 -36.43 39.79 48.25
N ALA A 243 -35.46 40.62 47.80
CA ALA A 243 -35.36 42.05 48.22
C ALA A 243 -36.58 42.92 47.76
N ALA A 244 -37.07 42.66 46.53
CA ALA A 244 -38.26 43.33 46.02
C ALA A 244 -39.51 42.91 46.81
N ALA A 245 -39.69 41.64 47.16
CA ALA A 245 -40.77 41.16 47.99
C ALA A 245 -40.75 41.78 49.44
N ALA A 246 -39.54 41.87 50.01
CA ALA A 246 -39.35 42.51 51.34
C ALA A 246 -39.63 44.02 51.35
N SER A 247 -39.44 44.69 50.21
CA SER A 247 -39.64 46.14 50.07
C SER A 247 -41.06 46.52 49.62
N GLY A 248 -42.02 45.57 49.50
CA GLY A 248 -43.41 45.84 49.14
C GLY A 248 -43.60 46.37 47.70
N ARG A 249 -42.59 46.30 46.82
CA ARG A 249 -42.70 46.70 45.41
C ARG A 249 -43.15 45.48 44.56
N PRO A 250 -44.14 45.61 43.67
CA PRO A 250 -44.48 44.60 42.72
C PRO A 250 -43.32 44.36 41.79
N SER A 251 -43.06 43.06 41.50
CA SER A 251 -42.01 42.56 40.64
C SER A 251 -42.16 42.93 39.14
#